data_a496c594a64c5b91336157a1a5926963
#
_entry.id   a496c594a64c5b91336157a1a5926963
#
_cell.length_a   1.000
_cell.length_b   1.000
_cell.length_c   1.000
_cell.angle_alpha   90.00
_cell.angle_beta   90.00
_cell.angle_gamma   90.00
#
_symmetry.space_group_name_H-M   'P 1'
#
loop_
_entity.id
_entity.type
_entity.pdbx_description
1 polymer ?
#
loop_
_entity_poly.entity_id
_entity_poly.type
_entity_poly.pdbx_seq_one_letter_code
_entity_poly.pdbx_strand_id
1 'polypeptide(L)'
;MKKSKVVLGIVGAVLLVFLIYQLYAVFYNPVTTEIVTFADAVDGIKITGVIIRNESIIEGNTTDAMHFKIEDNERVAKGGVIANLYSSSTQSVAAAELKNVEKEIHNIEQIHKYNDLNAVDIGTLNAKINDAFNEIFSISATGKFSELQPSKEEILALMNRRKLATGQEVDFNEQLAVLKAKRETLLSKIGQPTGVLTADKSGYFVSTIDGYENVLTPENLGDITPEFLDKMKPQEINNAHTFGKIVSDYTMYIAATVSINESLMFKVGDKLVVNTTLKSNPELDVTVHDINVSTGSDRAVIIFSCQEMSGELSSMRSDNMTVVKKKYSGLKVSNKALRVVSQSDGEGNEKTVTGVYIVNGVTAEFVPINIVYTVDDWALCEIIKEDGNLRLYDEVIVKGKNIYEGKIID
;
A
#
# COMPACT_ATOMS: atom_id res chain seq x y z
N MET A 1 67.25 -21.68 34.39
CA MET A 1 67.37 -20.37 33.73
C MET A 1 66.67 -20.21 32.37
N LYS A 2 66.61 -21.22 31.46
CA LYS A 2 65.89 -21.06 30.16
C LYS A 2 64.38 -20.92 30.28
N LYS A 3 63.69 -21.65 31.19
CA LYS A 3 62.21 -21.59 31.37
C LYS A 3 61.73 -20.25 31.90
N SER A 4 62.48 -19.58 32.78
CA SER A 4 62.15 -18.28 33.34
C SER A 4 62.20 -17.17 32.27
N LYS A 5 63.16 -17.21 31.33
CA LYS A 5 63.25 -16.23 30.25
C LYS A 5 62.11 -16.38 29.23
N VAL A 6 61.63 -17.60 29.00
CA VAL A 6 60.48 -17.87 28.10
C VAL A 6 59.18 -17.33 28.75
N VAL A 7 58.96 -17.58 30.04
CA VAL A 7 57.80 -17.06 30.78
C VAL A 7 57.80 -15.53 30.78
N LEU A 8 58.97 -14.91 31.02
CA LEU A 8 59.07 -13.43 30.98
C LEU A 8 58.75 -12.86 29.58
N GLY A 9 59.18 -13.55 28.52
CA GLY A 9 58.87 -13.18 27.13
C GLY A 9 57.39 -13.26 26.83
N ILE A 10 56.68 -14.31 27.27
CA ILE A 10 55.25 -14.46 27.12
C ILE A 10 54.48 -13.36 27.87
N VAL A 11 54.86 -13.07 29.13
CA VAL A 11 54.24 -12.01 29.90
C VAL A 11 54.44 -10.62 29.25
N GLY A 12 55.64 -10.36 28.70
CA GLY A 12 55.92 -9.14 27.94
C GLY A 12 55.07 -9.00 26.68
N ALA A 13 54.89 -10.10 25.92
CA ALA A 13 54.03 -10.11 24.73
C ALA A 13 52.56 -9.85 25.08
N VAL A 14 52.02 -10.47 26.14
CA VAL A 14 50.64 -10.24 26.59
C VAL A 14 50.44 -8.77 27.04
N LEU A 15 51.40 -8.19 27.78
CA LEU A 15 51.36 -6.79 28.19
C LEU A 15 51.38 -5.84 26.97
N LEU A 16 52.18 -6.18 25.95
CA LEU A 16 52.28 -5.38 24.73
C LEU A 16 50.96 -5.42 23.91
N VAL A 17 50.39 -6.61 23.77
CA VAL A 17 49.06 -6.77 23.12
C VAL A 17 47.98 -6.02 23.90
N PHE A 18 48.00 -6.07 25.22
CA PHE A 18 47.09 -5.32 26.09
C PHE A 18 47.25 -3.81 25.92
N LEU A 19 48.46 -3.30 25.86
CA LEU A 19 48.72 -1.87 25.62
C LEU A 19 48.28 -1.43 24.24
N ILE A 20 48.52 -2.23 23.19
CA ILE A 20 48.05 -1.97 21.83
C ILE A 20 46.50 -1.96 21.81
N TYR A 21 45.86 -2.90 22.49
CA TYR A 21 44.41 -2.96 22.60
C TYR A 21 43.85 -1.73 23.33
N GLN A 22 44.50 -1.30 24.44
CA GLN A 22 44.13 -0.09 25.18
C GLN A 22 44.28 1.16 24.29
N LEU A 23 45.39 1.30 23.59
CA LEU A 23 45.61 2.40 22.65
C LEU A 23 44.53 2.38 21.53
N TYR A 24 44.27 1.24 20.92
CA TYR A 24 43.20 1.09 19.93
C TYR A 24 41.82 1.45 20.49
N ALA A 25 41.48 0.99 21.67
CA ALA A 25 40.20 1.29 22.35
C ALA A 25 40.03 2.77 22.73
N VAL A 26 41.13 3.49 22.96
CA VAL A 26 41.14 4.93 23.28
C VAL A 26 41.04 5.79 22.01
N PHE A 27 41.83 5.42 20.97
CA PHE A 27 41.93 6.20 19.72
C PHE A 27 40.87 5.83 18.67
N TYR A 28 40.45 4.56 18.62
CA TYR A 28 39.43 4.12 17.67
C TYR A 28 38.03 4.33 18.25
N ASN A 29 37.38 5.40 17.82
CA ASN A 29 36.04 5.76 18.26
C ASN A 29 35.15 6.07 17.04
N PRO A 30 34.72 5.03 16.30
CA PRO A 30 33.93 5.24 15.10
C PRO A 30 32.60 5.92 15.47
N VAL A 31 32.32 7.01 14.78
CA VAL A 31 31.04 7.70 14.83
C VAL A 31 30.16 7.14 13.70
N THR A 32 28.90 6.88 14.01
CA THR A 32 27.91 6.50 13.02
C THR A 32 26.90 7.63 12.91
N THR A 33 26.64 8.06 11.70
CA THR A 33 25.69 9.13 11.39
C THR A 33 24.48 8.59 10.61
N GLU A 34 23.37 9.29 10.68
CA GLU A 34 22.20 9.12 9.83
C GLU A 34 21.82 10.48 9.26
N ILE A 35 21.33 10.49 8.01
CA ILE A 35 20.90 11.71 7.34
C ILE A 35 19.47 12.05 7.75
N VAL A 36 19.25 13.32 8.11
CA VAL A 36 17.92 13.86 8.40
C VAL A 36 17.10 13.90 7.12
N THR A 37 15.93 13.29 7.15
CA THR A 37 15.00 13.27 6.04
C THR A 37 13.67 13.87 6.45
N PHE A 38 12.87 14.30 5.47
CA PHE A 38 11.47 14.65 5.71
C PHE A 38 10.63 13.39 5.86
N ALA A 39 9.70 13.39 6.79
CA ALA A 39 8.75 12.30 6.97
C ALA A 39 7.40 12.80 7.48
N ASP A 40 6.38 12.02 7.19
CA ASP A 40 5.05 12.15 7.75
C ASP A 40 4.80 11.02 8.74
N ALA A 41 4.05 11.30 9.80
CA ALA A 41 3.57 10.31 10.76
C ALA A 41 2.10 10.54 11.07
N VAL A 42 1.42 9.46 11.38
CA VAL A 42 0.00 9.47 11.71
C VAL A 42 -0.17 9.01 13.15
N ASP A 43 -0.73 9.87 13.99
CA ASP A 43 -1.33 9.45 15.25
C ASP A 43 -2.72 8.91 14.98
N GLY A 44 -2.95 7.66 15.31
CA GLY A 44 -4.21 7.00 14.99
C GLY A 44 -4.42 5.69 15.70
N ILE A 45 -5.63 5.18 15.62
CA ILE A 45 -6.02 3.89 16.17
C ILE A 45 -5.95 2.86 15.03
N LYS A 46 -5.12 1.83 15.21
CA LYS A 46 -5.05 0.70 14.29
C LYS A 46 -6.24 -0.20 14.52
N ILE A 47 -6.97 -0.51 13.45
CA ILE A 47 -8.15 -1.36 13.46
C ILE A 47 -8.06 -2.41 12.36
N THR A 48 -8.75 -3.53 12.55
CA THR A 48 -9.11 -4.41 11.45
C THR A 48 -10.55 -4.12 11.09
N GLY A 49 -10.77 -3.47 9.95
CA GLY A 49 -12.09 -3.10 9.46
C GLY A 49 -12.71 -4.24 8.66
N VAL A 50 -13.95 -4.59 8.98
CA VAL A 50 -14.79 -5.50 8.20
C VAL A 50 -15.75 -4.69 7.36
N ILE A 51 -15.76 -4.91 6.05
CA ILE A 51 -16.53 -4.12 5.09
C ILE A 51 -17.90 -4.75 4.88
N ILE A 52 -18.93 -3.93 5.02
CA ILE A 52 -20.33 -4.28 4.90
C ILE A 52 -20.94 -3.44 3.78
N ARG A 53 -21.61 -4.11 2.86
CA ARG A 53 -22.16 -3.49 1.64
C ARG A 53 -23.49 -4.12 1.28
N ASN A 54 -24.23 -3.47 0.40
CA ASN A 54 -25.40 -4.07 -0.23
C ASN A 54 -24.94 -4.95 -1.40
N GLU A 55 -24.98 -6.26 -1.19
CA GLU A 55 -24.50 -7.27 -2.13
C GLU A 55 -25.67 -8.14 -2.60
N SER A 56 -25.78 -8.36 -3.91
CA SER A 56 -26.78 -9.27 -4.51
C SER A 56 -26.05 -10.41 -5.20
N ILE A 57 -26.26 -11.64 -4.77
CA ILE A 57 -25.71 -12.83 -5.43
C ILE A 57 -26.42 -13.01 -6.79
N ILE A 58 -25.63 -13.28 -7.83
CA ILE A 58 -26.15 -13.61 -9.15
C ILE A 58 -26.30 -15.13 -9.22
N GLU A 59 -27.53 -15.56 -9.23
CA GLU A 59 -27.88 -16.97 -9.34
C GLU A 59 -28.37 -17.29 -10.75
N GLY A 60 -28.14 -18.51 -11.21
CA GLY A 60 -28.67 -19.01 -12.45
C GLY A 60 -28.68 -20.54 -12.49
N ASN A 61 -29.54 -21.08 -13.28
CA ASN A 61 -29.73 -22.53 -13.39
C ASN A 61 -29.28 -22.98 -14.79
N THR A 62 -27.97 -22.83 -15.07
CA THR A 62 -27.43 -23.21 -16.39
C THR A 62 -26.21 -24.12 -16.23
N THR A 63 -26.09 -25.10 -17.11
CA THR A 63 -24.89 -25.92 -17.30
C THR A 63 -24.06 -25.42 -18.48
N ASP A 64 -24.47 -24.33 -19.12
CA ASP A 64 -23.82 -23.76 -20.27
C ASP A 64 -22.45 -23.13 -19.85
N ALA A 65 -21.51 -23.18 -20.77
CA ALA A 65 -20.24 -22.53 -20.58
C ALA A 65 -20.39 -21.01 -20.67
N MET A 66 -19.79 -20.28 -19.71
CA MET A 66 -19.89 -18.83 -19.65
C MET A 66 -18.63 -18.14 -20.15
N HIS A 67 -18.85 -17.02 -20.83
CA HIS A 67 -17.80 -16.07 -21.14
C HIS A 67 -18.21 -14.69 -20.60
N PHE A 68 -17.47 -14.20 -19.58
CA PHE A 68 -17.71 -12.88 -19.00
C PHE A 68 -17.33 -11.77 -19.98
N LYS A 69 -18.28 -10.86 -20.19
CA LYS A 69 -18.13 -9.67 -21.05
C LYS A 69 -17.47 -8.52 -20.29
N ILE A 70 -17.76 -8.44 -19.00
CA ILE A 70 -17.19 -7.44 -18.08
C ILE A 70 -16.03 -8.06 -17.30
N GLU A 71 -15.16 -7.21 -16.83
CA GLU A 71 -14.04 -7.62 -15.97
C GLU A 71 -14.49 -7.66 -14.52
N ASP A 72 -13.73 -8.39 -13.70
CA ASP A 72 -13.95 -8.41 -12.27
C ASP A 72 -13.74 -6.99 -11.70
N ASN A 73 -14.57 -6.58 -10.77
CA ASN A 73 -14.57 -5.24 -10.20
C ASN A 73 -14.93 -4.10 -11.19
N GLU A 74 -15.51 -4.43 -12.33
CA GLU A 74 -16.01 -3.46 -13.31
C GLU A 74 -17.45 -3.07 -12.99
N ARG A 75 -17.79 -1.80 -13.29
CA ARG A 75 -19.13 -1.28 -13.05
C ARG A 75 -20.10 -1.67 -14.17
N VAL A 76 -21.25 -2.23 -13.81
CA VAL A 76 -22.30 -2.61 -14.71
C VAL A 76 -23.60 -1.83 -14.42
N ALA A 77 -24.30 -1.44 -15.47
CA ALA A 77 -25.63 -0.85 -15.35
C ALA A 77 -26.70 -1.96 -15.18
N LYS A 78 -27.83 -1.62 -14.56
CA LYS A 78 -28.99 -2.53 -14.53
C LYS A 78 -29.40 -2.95 -15.94
N GLY A 79 -29.55 -4.27 -16.15
CA GLY A 79 -29.81 -4.88 -17.45
C GLY A 79 -28.58 -5.02 -18.34
N GLY A 80 -27.39 -4.56 -17.88
CA GLY A 80 -26.13 -4.74 -18.59
C GLY A 80 -25.74 -6.22 -18.66
N VAL A 81 -25.12 -6.63 -19.76
CA VAL A 81 -24.70 -8.01 -19.97
C VAL A 81 -23.43 -8.28 -19.20
N ILE A 82 -23.48 -9.23 -18.26
CA ILE A 82 -22.35 -9.71 -17.47
C ILE A 82 -21.60 -10.80 -18.23
N ALA A 83 -22.30 -11.80 -18.73
CA ALA A 83 -21.73 -12.92 -19.45
C ALA A 83 -22.62 -13.41 -20.59
N ASN A 84 -22.00 -13.96 -21.61
CA ASN A 84 -22.66 -14.76 -22.64
C ASN A 84 -22.61 -16.25 -22.26
N LEU A 85 -23.68 -16.96 -22.52
CA LEU A 85 -23.80 -18.39 -22.28
C LEU A 85 -23.62 -19.13 -23.63
N TYR A 86 -22.91 -20.24 -23.61
CA TYR A 86 -22.59 -21.04 -24.78
C TYR A 86 -22.84 -22.53 -24.52
N SER A 87 -23.31 -23.26 -25.53
CA SER A 87 -23.58 -24.69 -25.40
C SER A 87 -22.31 -25.56 -25.21
N SER A 88 -21.13 -25.01 -25.45
CA SER A 88 -19.88 -25.74 -25.27
C SER A 88 -18.76 -24.87 -24.67
N SER A 89 -17.86 -25.50 -23.91
CA SER A 89 -16.66 -24.86 -23.39
C SER A 89 -15.72 -24.37 -24.50
N THR A 90 -15.69 -25.05 -25.66
CA THR A 90 -14.89 -24.63 -26.81
C THR A 90 -15.31 -23.26 -27.33
N GLN A 91 -16.61 -22.99 -27.39
CA GLN A 91 -17.12 -21.67 -27.79
C GLN A 91 -16.81 -20.59 -26.76
N SER A 92 -16.94 -20.89 -25.46
CA SER A 92 -16.59 -19.97 -24.38
C SER A 92 -15.10 -19.61 -24.38
N VAL A 93 -14.22 -20.60 -24.56
CA VAL A 93 -12.76 -20.37 -24.67
C VAL A 93 -12.44 -19.53 -25.92
N ALA A 94 -13.05 -19.83 -27.06
CA ALA A 94 -12.86 -19.04 -28.28
C ALA A 94 -13.34 -17.59 -28.09
N ALA A 95 -14.42 -17.36 -27.36
CA ALA A 95 -14.91 -16.01 -27.02
C ALA A 95 -13.95 -15.25 -26.11
N ALA A 96 -13.34 -15.91 -25.11
CA ALA A 96 -12.31 -15.33 -24.26
C ALA A 96 -11.04 -14.95 -25.06
N GLU A 97 -10.62 -15.85 -25.96
CA GLU A 97 -9.48 -15.59 -26.85
C GLU A 97 -9.76 -14.43 -27.81
N LEU A 98 -10.99 -14.33 -28.34
CA LEU A 98 -11.41 -13.20 -29.17
C LEU A 98 -11.27 -11.86 -28.44
N LYS A 99 -11.72 -11.77 -27.19
CA LYS A 99 -11.58 -10.56 -26.38
C LYS A 99 -10.11 -10.11 -26.27
N ASN A 100 -9.19 -11.05 -26.06
CA ASN A 100 -7.76 -10.76 -25.99
C ASN A 100 -7.21 -10.28 -27.34
N VAL A 101 -7.57 -10.94 -28.45
CA VAL A 101 -7.17 -10.54 -29.80
C VAL A 101 -7.70 -9.14 -30.15
N GLU A 102 -8.94 -8.84 -29.81
CA GLU A 102 -9.52 -7.50 -30.01
C GLU A 102 -8.82 -6.42 -29.20
N LYS A 103 -8.44 -6.72 -27.95
CA LYS A 103 -7.58 -5.82 -27.13
C LYS A 103 -6.23 -5.56 -27.81
N GLU A 104 -5.55 -6.59 -28.30
CA GLU A 104 -4.27 -6.45 -28.99
C GLU A 104 -4.41 -5.62 -30.28
N ILE A 105 -5.45 -5.87 -31.08
CA ILE A 105 -5.76 -5.07 -32.28
C ILE A 105 -5.96 -3.59 -31.88
N HIS A 106 -6.80 -3.34 -30.87
CA HIS A 106 -7.07 -1.99 -30.40
C HIS A 106 -5.79 -1.27 -29.94
N ASN A 107 -4.94 -1.94 -29.17
CA ASN A 107 -3.68 -1.38 -28.69
C ASN A 107 -2.77 -1.00 -29.87
N ILE A 108 -2.64 -1.84 -30.89
CA ILE A 108 -1.85 -1.54 -32.09
C ILE A 108 -2.46 -0.38 -32.87
N GLU A 109 -3.77 -0.36 -33.07
CA GLU A 109 -4.46 0.73 -33.78
C GLU A 109 -4.34 2.07 -33.02
N GLN A 110 -4.37 2.07 -31.69
CA GLN A 110 -4.10 3.28 -30.88
C GLN A 110 -2.66 3.77 -31.05
N ILE A 111 -1.67 2.88 -31.09
CA ILE A 111 -0.28 3.26 -31.34
C ILE A 111 -0.14 3.97 -32.70
N HIS A 112 -0.81 3.48 -33.76
CA HIS A 112 -0.83 4.13 -35.07
C HIS A 112 -1.44 5.53 -35.04
N LYS A 113 -2.52 5.73 -34.30
CA LYS A 113 -3.23 7.00 -34.19
C LYS A 113 -2.39 8.09 -33.48
N TYR A 114 -1.51 7.69 -32.57
CA TYR A 114 -0.63 8.60 -31.82
C TYR A 114 0.68 8.94 -32.55
N ASN A 115 0.98 8.30 -33.69
CA ASN A 115 2.15 8.62 -34.50
C ASN A 115 2.11 10.05 -35.11
N ASP A 116 0.93 10.65 -35.22
CA ASP A 116 0.74 12.00 -35.77
C ASP A 116 0.93 13.12 -34.73
N LEU A 117 1.21 12.82 -33.47
CA LEU A 117 1.32 13.80 -32.38
C LEU A 117 2.74 13.85 -31.78
N ASN A 118 3.56 14.78 -32.29
CA ASN A 118 4.73 15.47 -31.70
C ASN A 118 5.56 14.79 -30.59
N ALA A 119 6.88 14.83 -30.80
CA ALA A 119 8.00 14.72 -29.86
C ALA A 119 7.65 14.24 -28.43
N VAL A 120 7.55 12.93 -28.28
CA VAL A 120 7.48 12.34 -26.94
C VAL A 120 8.87 12.35 -26.35
N ASP A 121 9.04 12.96 -25.18
CA ASP A 121 10.28 12.92 -24.41
C ASP A 121 10.64 11.48 -24.03
N ILE A 122 11.72 10.98 -24.61
CA ILE A 122 12.24 9.62 -24.38
C ILE A 122 12.59 9.42 -22.89
N GLY A 123 13.03 10.47 -22.18
CA GLY A 123 13.34 10.44 -20.77
C GLY A 123 12.10 10.09 -19.94
N THR A 124 10.98 10.76 -20.21
CA THR A 124 9.69 10.49 -19.57
C THR A 124 9.17 9.09 -19.88
N LEU A 125 9.35 8.59 -21.10
CA LEU A 125 8.96 7.22 -21.46
C LEU A 125 9.80 6.17 -20.71
N ASN A 126 11.11 6.39 -20.60
CA ASN A 126 11.97 5.48 -19.84
C ASN A 126 11.63 5.47 -18.35
N ALA A 127 11.29 6.61 -17.75
CA ALA A 127 10.84 6.67 -16.37
C ALA A 127 9.56 5.84 -16.18
N LYS A 128 8.53 6.02 -17.00
CA LYS A 128 7.29 5.25 -16.96
C LYS A 128 7.51 3.74 -17.16
N ILE A 129 8.41 3.35 -18.06
CA ILE A 129 8.76 1.93 -18.25
C ILE A 129 9.40 1.37 -16.98
N ASN A 130 10.30 2.09 -16.32
CA ASN A 130 10.91 1.65 -15.08
C ASN A 130 9.87 1.54 -13.93
N ASP A 131 8.94 2.49 -13.84
CA ASP A 131 7.86 2.45 -12.85
C ASP A 131 6.96 1.23 -13.06
N ALA A 132 6.57 0.95 -14.30
CA ALA A 132 5.77 -0.22 -14.63
C ALA A 132 6.52 -1.55 -14.39
N PHE A 133 7.84 -1.61 -14.60
CA PHE A 133 8.66 -2.76 -14.20
C PHE A 133 8.68 -2.94 -12.68
N ASN A 134 8.87 -1.87 -11.91
CA ASN A 134 8.85 -1.91 -10.45
C ASN A 134 7.48 -2.39 -9.93
N GLU A 135 6.40 -2.00 -10.58
CA GLU A 135 5.06 -2.48 -10.28
C GLU A 135 4.92 -4.00 -10.50
N ILE A 136 5.39 -4.53 -11.65
CA ILE A 136 5.41 -5.99 -11.90
C ILE A 136 6.23 -6.73 -10.83
N PHE A 137 7.38 -6.19 -10.42
CA PHE A 137 8.16 -6.77 -9.34
C PHE A 137 7.38 -6.79 -8.01
N SER A 138 6.70 -5.70 -7.69
CA SER A 138 5.85 -5.60 -6.48
C SER A 138 4.70 -6.61 -6.51
N ILE A 139 3.98 -6.71 -7.62
CA ILE A 139 2.88 -7.67 -7.84
C ILE A 139 3.40 -9.10 -7.70
N SER A 140 4.54 -9.41 -8.32
CA SER A 140 5.16 -10.74 -8.25
C SER A 140 5.59 -11.09 -6.82
N ALA A 141 6.17 -10.14 -6.08
CA ALA A 141 6.60 -10.33 -4.70
C ALA A 141 5.44 -10.53 -3.72
N THR A 142 4.28 -9.93 -4.02
CA THR A 142 3.06 -10.05 -3.19
C THR A 142 2.17 -11.23 -3.58
N GLY A 143 2.50 -11.97 -4.66
CA GLY A 143 1.74 -13.13 -5.13
C GLY A 143 0.39 -12.79 -5.79
N LYS A 144 0.12 -11.53 -6.10
CA LYS A 144 -1.12 -11.06 -6.74
C LYS A 144 -1.08 -11.24 -8.27
N PHE A 145 -0.93 -12.48 -8.73
CA PHE A 145 -0.72 -12.79 -10.15
C PHE A 145 -1.85 -12.36 -11.10
N SER A 146 -3.07 -12.14 -10.59
CA SER A 146 -4.19 -11.60 -11.38
C SER A 146 -3.94 -10.18 -11.89
N GLU A 147 -3.12 -9.40 -11.19
CA GLU A 147 -2.77 -8.02 -11.54
C GLU A 147 -1.61 -7.93 -12.55
N LEU A 148 -0.93 -9.05 -12.86
CA LEU A 148 0.21 -9.06 -13.79
C LEU A 148 -0.17 -8.78 -15.24
N GLN A 149 -1.35 -9.20 -15.68
CA GLN A 149 -1.73 -9.07 -17.08
C GLN A 149 -1.93 -7.60 -17.51
N PRO A 150 -2.64 -6.74 -16.76
CA PRO A 150 -2.73 -5.31 -17.06
C PRO A 150 -1.36 -4.61 -17.09
N SER A 151 -0.51 -4.87 -16.11
CA SER A 151 0.83 -4.26 -16.04
C SER A 151 1.75 -4.72 -17.18
N LYS A 152 1.62 -5.97 -17.64
CA LYS A 152 2.31 -6.46 -18.85
C LYS A 152 1.85 -5.71 -20.11
N GLU A 153 0.54 -5.48 -20.26
CA GLU A 153 -0.02 -4.77 -21.41
C GLU A 153 0.48 -3.31 -21.43
N GLU A 154 0.54 -2.65 -20.28
CA GLU A 154 1.08 -1.30 -20.14
C GLU A 154 2.56 -1.20 -20.53
N ILE A 155 3.41 -2.10 -20.03
CA ILE A 155 4.82 -2.14 -20.43
C ILE A 155 4.98 -2.34 -21.92
N LEU A 156 4.25 -3.26 -22.52
CA LEU A 156 4.32 -3.51 -23.96
C LEU A 156 3.92 -2.25 -24.77
N ALA A 157 2.88 -1.54 -24.36
CA ALA A 157 2.46 -0.29 -24.99
C ALA A 157 3.54 0.80 -24.86
N LEU A 158 4.13 0.98 -23.67
CA LEU A 158 5.20 1.94 -23.42
C LEU A 158 6.47 1.61 -24.22
N MET A 159 6.86 0.33 -24.27
CA MET A 159 8.01 -0.13 -25.05
C MET A 159 7.82 0.09 -26.56
N ASN A 160 6.63 -0.17 -27.07
CA ASN A 160 6.30 0.09 -28.49
C ASN A 160 6.33 1.59 -28.78
N ARG A 161 5.80 2.44 -27.89
CA ARG A 161 5.93 3.91 -28.01
C ARG A 161 7.39 4.35 -28.03
N ARG A 162 8.25 3.77 -27.19
CA ARG A 162 9.69 4.09 -27.18
C ARG A 162 10.36 3.68 -28.49
N LYS A 163 10.04 2.51 -29.05
CA LYS A 163 10.58 2.07 -30.35
C LYS A 163 10.25 3.08 -31.45
N LEU A 164 9.01 3.54 -31.52
CA LEU A 164 8.57 4.55 -32.48
C LEU A 164 9.28 5.89 -32.25
N ALA A 165 9.39 6.37 -31.01
CA ALA A 165 10.06 7.61 -30.67
C ALA A 165 11.58 7.59 -30.98
N THR A 166 12.20 6.41 -31.01
CA THR A 166 13.61 6.22 -31.39
C THR A 166 13.82 6.02 -32.89
N GLY A 167 12.76 6.16 -33.71
CA GLY A 167 12.85 6.04 -35.17
C GLY A 167 13.03 4.60 -35.68
N GLN A 168 12.75 3.59 -34.85
CA GLN A 168 12.69 2.22 -35.31
C GLN A 168 11.36 2.04 -36.08
N GLU A 169 11.44 1.72 -37.37
CA GLU A 169 10.29 1.30 -38.14
C GLU A 169 9.82 -0.06 -37.61
N VAL A 170 8.72 -0.07 -36.89
CA VAL A 170 8.02 -1.30 -36.52
C VAL A 170 6.84 -1.44 -37.45
N ASP A 171 6.92 -2.40 -38.38
CA ASP A 171 5.80 -2.69 -39.27
C ASP A 171 4.73 -3.49 -38.49
N PHE A 172 3.80 -2.73 -37.93
CA PHE A 172 2.62 -3.31 -37.27
C PHE A 172 1.57 -3.85 -38.26
N ASN A 173 1.69 -3.56 -39.56
CA ASN A 173 0.67 -3.94 -40.56
C ASN A 173 0.61 -5.46 -40.71
N GLU A 174 1.76 -6.15 -40.75
CA GLU A 174 1.81 -7.60 -40.82
C GLU A 174 1.20 -8.24 -39.56
N GLN A 175 1.58 -7.74 -38.38
CA GLN A 175 1.03 -8.21 -37.11
C GLN A 175 -0.49 -7.97 -37.03
N LEU A 176 -0.94 -6.79 -37.45
CA LEU A 176 -2.37 -6.45 -37.48
C LEU A 176 -3.16 -7.36 -38.45
N ALA A 177 -2.57 -7.70 -39.60
CA ALA A 177 -3.18 -8.61 -40.55
C ALA A 177 -3.34 -10.03 -39.99
N VAL A 178 -2.31 -10.54 -39.28
CA VAL A 178 -2.36 -11.84 -38.60
C VAL A 178 -3.42 -11.86 -37.49
N LEU A 179 -3.49 -10.82 -36.67
CA LEU A 179 -4.47 -10.69 -35.59
C LEU A 179 -5.90 -10.58 -36.14
N LYS A 180 -6.12 -9.83 -37.25
CA LYS A 180 -7.41 -9.73 -37.91
C LYS A 180 -7.84 -11.06 -38.52
N ALA A 181 -6.94 -11.83 -39.13
CA ALA A 181 -7.24 -13.16 -39.62
C ALA A 181 -7.59 -14.14 -38.49
N LYS A 182 -6.87 -14.07 -37.37
CA LYS A 182 -7.16 -14.85 -36.16
C LYS A 182 -8.54 -14.48 -35.60
N ARG A 183 -8.88 -13.19 -35.52
CA ARG A 183 -10.20 -12.69 -35.11
C ARG A 183 -11.34 -13.31 -35.94
N GLU A 184 -11.24 -13.32 -37.28
CA GLU A 184 -12.26 -13.91 -38.15
C GLU A 184 -12.40 -15.42 -37.91
N THR A 185 -11.30 -16.13 -37.69
CA THR A 185 -11.32 -17.56 -37.37
C THR A 185 -12.03 -17.82 -36.02
N LEU A 186 -11.79 -17.00 -35.02
CA LEU A 186 -12.44 -17.12 -33.71
C LEU A 186 -13.93 -16.80 -33.79
N LEU A 187 -14.31 -15.74 -34.51
CA LEU A 187 -15.73 -15.41 -34.77
C LEU A 187 -16.51 -16.56 -35.38
N SER A 188 -15.90 -17.28 -36.35
CA SER A 188 -16.55 -18.44 -36.96
C SER A 188 -16.74 -19.62 -35.99
N LYS A 189 -15.89 -19.77 -34.98
CA LYS A 189 -15.94 -20.84 -33.95
C LYS A 189 -16.92 -20.56 -32.83
N ILE A 190 -17.17 -19.30 -32.51
CA ILE A 190 -17.98 -18.91 -31.34
C ILE A 190 -19.44 -19.18 -31.58
N GLY A 191 -19.96 -18.88 -32.77
CA GLY A 191 -21.40 -18.99 -33.09
C GLY A 191 -22.25 -17.98 -32.30
N GLN A 192 -23.55 -18.26 -32.16
CA GLN A 192 -24.46 -17.42 -31.37
C GLN A 192 -24.52 -17.90 -29.91
N PRO A 193 -24.57 -17.01 -28.92
CA PRO A 193 -24.78 -17.40 -27.53
C PRO A 193 -26.19 -18.03 -27.37
N THR A 194 -26.29 -19.03 -26.50
CA THR A 194 -27.55 -19.67 -26.11
C THR A 194 -28.38 -18.78 -25.19
N GLY A 195 -27.75 -17.88 -24.50
CA GLY A 195 -28.37 -16.92 -23.59
C GLY A 195 -27.37 -15.86 -23.08
N VAL A 196 -27.86 -14.96 -22.27
CA VAL A 196 -27.07 -13.90 -21.63
C VAL A 196 -27.40 -13.81 -20.17
N LEU A 197 -26.38 -13.58 -19.36
CA LEU A 197 -26.51 -13.24 -17.94
C LEU A 197 -26.46 -11.72 -17.81
N THR A 198 -27.48 -11.12 -17.21
CA THR A 198 -27.59 -9.67 -17.05
C THR A 198 -27.64 -9.26 -15.58
N ALA A 199 -27.19 -8.05 -15.27
CA ALA A 199 -27.27 -7.48 -13.94
C ALA A 199 -28.73 -7.09 -13.61
N ASP A 200 -29.21 -7.53 -12.46
CA ASP A 200 -30.53 -7.14 -11.91
C ASP A 200 -30.54 -5.72 -11.32
N LYS A 201 -29.38 -5.27 -10.86
CA LYS A 201 -29.13 -3.93 -10.31
C LYS A 201 -27.89 -3.31 -10.95
N SER A 202 -27.74 -2.00 -10.83
CA SER A 202 -26.48 -1.31 -11.16
C SER A 202 -25.50 -1.43 -10.02
N GLY A 203 -24.21 -1.64 -10.30
CA GLY A 203 -23.18 -1.78 -9.28
C GLY A 203 -21.87 -2.28 -9.87
N TYR A 204 -20.97 -2.74 -9.01
CA TYR A 204 -19.73 -3.41 -9.39
C TYR A 204 -19.95 -4.92 -9.43
N PHE A 205 -19.56 -5.53 -10.52
CA PHE A 205 -19.57 -6.99 -10.62
C PHE A 205 -18.34 -7.56 -9.91
N VAL A 206 -18.55 -8.55 -9.06
CA VAL A 206 -17.50 -9.30 -8.37
C VAL A 206 -17.71 -10.78 -8.61
N SER A 207 -16.74 -11.43 -9.25
CA SER A 207 -16.85 -12.85 -9.63
C SER A 207 -16.75 -13.79 -8.42
N THR A 208 -16.13 -13.34 -7.33
CA THR A 208 -15.94 -14.13 -6.12
C THR A 208 -17.04 -13.89 -5.10
N ILE A 209 -17.51 -14.98 -4.48
CA ILE A 209 -18.49 -14.97 -3.42
C ILE A 209 -17.81 -15.51 -2.18
N ASP A 210 -17.87 -14.80 -1.07
CA ASP A 210 -17.16 -15.13 0.16
C ASP A 210 -18.06 -15.70 1.28
N GLY A 211 -19.38 -15.77 1.04
CA GLY A 211 -20.36 -16.32 1.98
C GLY A 211 -20.82 -15.36 3.06
N TYR A 212 -20.41 -14.11 3.03
CA TYR A 212 -20.84 -13.08 3.97
C TYR A 212 -21.93 -12.16 3.41
N GLU A 213 -22.34 -12.34 2.17
CA GLU A 213 -23.28 -11.47 1.45
C GLU A 213 -24.63 -11.31 2.18
N ASN A 214 -25.10 -12.39 2.80
CA ASN A 214 -26.34 -12.39 3.58
C ASN A 214 -26.12 -12.30 5.09
N VAL A 215 -24.86 -12.26 5.54
CA VAL A 215 -24.49 -12.19 6.97
C VAL A 215 -24.17 -10.75 7.37
N LEU A 216 -23.46 -10.03 6.50
CA LEU A 216 -22.99 -8.66 6.70
C LEU A 216 -23.75 -7.72 5.76
N THR A 217 -24.93 -7.29 6.21
CA THR A 217 -25.81 -6.43 5.40
C THR A 217 -26.03 -5.07 6.09
N PRO A 218 -26.32 -4.00 5.32
CA PRO A 218 -26.62 -2.70 5.89
C PRO A 218 -27.85 -2.69 6.82
N GLU A 219 -28.73 -3.67 6.72
CA GLU A 219 -29.96 -3.77 7.52
C GLU A 219 -29.69 -4.27 8.93
N ASN A 220 -28.60 -4.97 9.17
CA ASN A 220 -28.29 -5.57 10.48
C ASN A 220 -27.11 -4.90 11.23
N LEU A 221 -26.76 -3.65 10.88
CA LEU A 221 -25.65 -2.92 11.50
C LEU A 221 -25.76 -2.82 13.03
N GLY A 222 -26.96 -2.67 13.55
CA GLY A 222 -27.23 -2.59 15.01
C GLY A 222 -26.94 -3.88 15.76
N ASP A 223 -26.93 -5.03 15.08
CA ASP A 223 -26.70 -6.35 15.68
C ASP A 223 -25.20 -6.73 15.65
N ILE A 224 -24.36 -5.93 15.01
CA ILE A 224 -22.93 -6.21 14.87
C ILE A 224 -22.20 -5.82 16.16
N THR A 225 -21.98 -6.83 17.01
CA THR A 225 -21.26 -6.72 18.27
C THR A 225 -19.85 -7.33 18.16
N PRO A 226 -18.95 -7.11 19.13
CA PRO A 226 -17.64 -7.79 19.14
C PRO A 226 -17.78 -9.31 19.07
N GLU A 227 -18.73 -9.88 19.81
CA GLU A 227 -19.01 -11.33 19.85
C GLU A 227 -19.55 -11.84 18.51
N PHE A 228 -20.33 -11.02 17.80
CA PHE A 228 -20.81 -11.34 16.46
C PHE A 228 -19.62 -11.42 15.48
N LEU A 229 -18.74 -10.42 15.44
CA LEU A 229 -17.57 -10.40 14.57
C LEU A 229 -16.60 -11.56 14.87
N ASP A 230 -16.39 -11.91 16.14
CA ASP A 230 -15.52 -13.01 16.54
C ASP A 230 -16.06 -14.40 16.13
N LYS A 231 -17.38 -14.54 16.05
CA LYS A 231 -18.06 -15.83 15.82
C LYS A 231 -18.63 -15.97 14.41
N MET A 232 -18.69 -14.88 13.64
CA MET A 232 -19.26 -14.93 12.30
C MET A 232 -18.53 -15.95 11.42
N LYS A 233 -19.30 -16.68 10.63
CA LYS A 233 -18.79 -17.66 9.68
C LYS A 233 -19.43 -17.42 8.34
N PRO A 234 -18.70 -17.68 7.23
CA PRO A 234 -19.28 -17.64 5.91
C PRO A 234 -20.39 -18.69 5.80
N GLN A 235 -21.46 -18.34 5.12
CA GLN A 235 -22.50 -19.29 4.75
C GLN A 235 -22.00 -20.20 3.63
N GLU A 236 -22.40 -21.46 3.67
CA GLU A 236 -22.14 -22.37 2.55
C GLU A 236 -22.94 -21.93 1.32
N ILE A 237 -22.25 -21.74 0.22
CA ILE A 237 -22.82 -21.29 -1.05
C ILE A 237 -22.76 -22.45 -2.06
N ASN A 238 -23.87 -22.67 -2.74
CA ASN A 238 -23.91 -23.65 -3.82
C ASN A 238 -23.25 -23.08 -5.09
N ASN A 239 -21.93 -23.24 -5.20
CA ASN A 239 -21.13 -22.74 -6.32
C ASN A 239 -21.58 -23.23 -7.72
N ALA A 240 -22.41 -24.29 -7.78
CA ALA A 240 -22.91 -24.79 -9.06
C ALA A 240 -23.97 -23.88 -9.70
N HIS A 241 -24.57 -22.97 -8.95
CA HIS A 241 -25.65 -22.10 -9.40
C HIS A 241 -25.39 -20.61 -9.14
N THR A 242 -24.20 -20.24 -8.67
CA THR A 242 -23.83 -18.87 -8.36
C THR A 242 -22.69 -18.41 -9.26
N PHE A 243 -22.81 -17.22 -9.87
CA PHE A 243 -21.89 -16.73 -10.91
C PHE A 243 -21.13 -15.46 -10.52
N GLY A 244 -21.27 -15.04 -9.29
CA GLY A 244 -20.72 -13.81 -8.75
C GLY A 244 -21.76 -13.00 -8.00
N LYS A 245 -21.44 -11.76 -7.72
CA LYS A 245 -22.33 -10.81 -7.03
C LYS A 245 -22.27 -9.43 -7.64
N ILE A 246 -23.32 -8.63 -7.44
CA ILE A 246 -23.34 -7.20 -7.70
C ILE A 246 -23.25 -6.47 -6.36
N VAL A 247 -22.25 -5.63 -6.23
CA VAL A 247 -22.15 -4.68 -5.12
C VAL A 247 -22.86 -3.40 -5.56
N SER A 248 -24.07 -3.22 -5.06
CA SER A 248 -24.91 -2.06 -5.35
C SER A 248 -24.69 -0.98 -4.28
N ASP A 249 -25.18 0.23 -4.54
CA ASP A 249 -25.05 1.42 -3.73
C ASP A 249 -23.63 2.03 -3.66
N TYR A 250 -23.58 3.30 -3.25
CA TYR A 250 -22.33 4.03 -3.08
C TYR A 250 -21.88 4.05 -1.61
N THR A 251 -22.79 3.68 -0.71
CA THR A 251 -22.50 3.67 0.72
C THR A 251 -22.04 2.28 1.15
N MET A 252 -20.88 2.24 1.74
CA MET A 252 -20.39 1.06 2.45
C MET A 252 -20.19 1.40 3.92
N TYR A 253 -20.11 0.37 4.74
CA TYR A 253 -19.83 0.50 6.15
C TYR A 253 -18.57 -0.29 6.51
N ILE A 254 -17.84 0.21 7.51
CA ILE A 254 -16.65 -0.44 8.04
C ILE A 254 -16.92 -0.68 9.52
N ALA A 255 -17.04 -1.93 9.92
CA ALA A 255 -17.20 -2.33 11.32
C ALA A 255 -15.83 -2.72 11.89
N ALA A 256 -15.44 -2.12 13.01
CA ALA A 256 -14.16 -2.40 13.64
C ALA A 256 -14.32 -2.58 15.15
N THR A 257 -13.75 -3.66 15.67
CA THR A 257 -13.69 -3.90 17.12
C THR A 257 -12.55 -3.08 17.73
N VAL A 258 -12.87 -2.34 18.77
CA VAL A 258 -11.92 -1.53 19.56
C VAL A 258 -12.15 -1.79 21.05
N SER A 259 -11.22 -1.34 21.91
CA SER A 259 -11.45 -1.34 23.37
C SER A 259 -12.52 -0.30 23.74
N ILE A 260 -13.19 -0.51 24.87
CA ILE A 260 -14.14 0.49 25.41
C ILE A 260 -13.47 1.87 25.57
N ASN A 261 -12.23 1.92 26.06
CA ASN A 261 -11.53 3.17 26.24
C ASN A 261 -11.31 3.92 24.91
N GLU A 262 -10.99 3.19 23.85
CA GLU A 262 -10.85 3.76 22.51
C GLU A 262 -12.19 4.23 21.95
N SER A 263 -13.26 3.46 22.19
CA SER A 263 -14.60 3.83 21.71
C SER A 263 -15.12 5.15 22.29
N LEU A 264 -14.72 5.49 23.52
CA LEU A 264 -15.06 6.77 24.16
C LEU A 264 -14.47 8.01 23.48
N MET A 265 -13.50 7.81 22.60
CA MET A 265 -12.89 8.90 21.82
C MET A 265 -13.74 9.31 20.61
N PHE A 266 -14.75 8.55 20.28
CA PHE A 266 -15.61 8.75 19.09
C PHE A 266 -17.02 9.10 19.50
N LYS A 267 -17.67 9.89 18.66
CA LYS A 267 -19.10 10.22 18.78
C LYS A 267 -19.77 9.95 17.44
N VAL A 268 -21.01 9.48 17.50
CA VAL A 268 -21.84 9.33 16.30
C VAL A 268 -21.93 10.68 15.59
N GLY A 269 -21.63 10.68 14.28
CA GLY A 269 -21.57 11.87 13.45
C GLY A 269 -20.17 12.49 13.29
N ASP A 270 -19.15 12.02 14.01
CA ASP A 270 -17.76 12.48 13.82
C ASP A 270 -17.28 12.13 12.41
N LYS A 271 -16.67 13.12 11.74
CA LYS A 271 -16.04 12.96 10.43
C LYS A 271 -14.55 12.73 10.61
N LEU A 272 -14.05 11.67 10.04
CA LEU A 272 -12.69 11.18 10.22
C LEU A 272 -12.11 10.72 8.88
N VAL A 273 -10.81 10.53 8.87
CA VAL A 273 -10.09 9.89 7.76
C VAL A 273 -9.61 8.52 8.23
N VAL A 274 -9.79 7.51 7.40
CA VAL A 274 -9.26 6.17 7.62
C VAL A 274 -8.23 5.87 6.55
N ASN A 275 -7.00 5.58 6.96
CA ASN A 275 -5.96 5.10 6.05
C ASN A 275 -6.14 3.61 5.83
N THR A 276 -6.11 3.19 4.57
CA THR A 276 -6.24 1.80 4.12
C THR A 276 -4.91 1.28 3.56
N THR A 277 -4.85 -0.02 3.27
CA THR A 277 -3.71 -0.61 2.55
C THR A 277 -3.89 -0.57 1.03
N LEU A 278 -5.02 -0.06 0.53
CA LEU A 278 -5.35 0.00 -0.88
C LEU A 278 -4.60 1.10 -1.61
N LYS A 279 -4.10 0.81 -2.81
CA LYS A 279 -3.41 1.80 -3.64
C LYS A 279 -4.38 2.81 -4.28
N SER A 280 -5.55 2.35 -4.70
CA SER A 280 -6.57 3.19 -5.34
C SER A 280 -7.25 4.15 -4.37
N ASN A 281 -7.38 3.74 -3.12
CA ASN A 281 -8.06 4.48 -2.06
C ASN A 281 -7.22 4.44 -0.77
N PRO A 282 -6.04 5.08 -0.72
CA PRO A 282 -5.16 5.03 0.46
C PRO A 282 -5.77 5.72 1.68
N GLU A 283 -6.67 6.66 1.45
CA GLU A 283 -7.42 7.39 2.48
C GLU A 283 -8.91 7.37 2.13
N LEU A 284 -9.75 7.14 3.11
CA LEU A 284 -11.21 7.17 2.99
C LEU A 284 -11.79 8.19 3.96
N ASP A 285 -12.65 9.08 3.45
CA ASP A 285 -13.46 9.94 4.28
C ASP A 285 -14.64 9.15 4.86
N VAL A 286 -14.68 9.07 6.19
CA VAL A 286 -15.70 8.30 6.90
C VAL A 286 -16.44 9.14 7.93
N THR A 287 -17.66 8.72 8.24
CA THR A 287 -18.43 9.29 9.35
C THR A 287 -18.77 8.19 10.33
N VAL A 288 -18.61 8.41 11.63
CA VAL A 288 -19.05 7.47 12.67
C VAL A 288 -20.56 7.32 12.57
N HIS A 289 -21.02 6.15 12.13
CA HIS A 289 -22.44 5.84 11.95
C HIS A 289 -23.09 5.38 13.24
N ASP A 290 -22.42 4.45 13.94
CA ASP A 290 -22.91 3.87 15.18
C ASP A 290 -21.76 3.35 16.05
N ILE A 291 -22.04 3.11 17.36
CA ILE A 291 -21.11 2.52 18.32
C ILE A 291 -21.87 1.46 19.11
N ASN A 292 -21.65 0.19 18.77
CA ASN A 292 -22.33 -0.95 19.40
C ASN A 292 -21.52 -1.48 20.59
N VAL A 293 -22.12 -1.46 21.76
CA VAL A 293 -21.52 -1.92 23.01
C VAL A 293 -22.34 -3.07 23.58
N SER A 294 -21.71 -4.21 23.84
CA SER A 294 -22.36 -5.33 24.54
C SER A 294 -22.24 -5.16 26.05
N THR A 295 -23.32 -5.49 26.77
CA THR A 295 -23.34 -5.41 28.23
C THR A 295 -22.30 -6.36 28.85
N GLY A 296 -21.35 -5.80 29.61
CA GLY A 296 -20.30 -6.55 30.27
C GLY A 296 -19.08 -6.88 29.39
N SER A 297 -19.02 -6.37 28.15
CA SER A 297 -17.85 -6.47 27.28
C SER A 297 -16.86 -5.33 27.59
N ASP A 298 -15.57 -5.61 27.47
CA ASP A 298 -14.48 -4.64 27.49
C ASP A 298 -14.17 -4.06 26.11
N ARG A 299 -14.95 -4.47 25.09
CA ARG A 299 -14.83 -4.09 23.70
C ARG A 299 -16.12 -3.50 23.16
N ALA A 300 -15.99 -2.69 22.13
CA ALA A 300 -17.10 -2.13 21.36
C ALA A 300 -16.83 -2.30 19.85
N VAL A 301 -17.87 -2.23 19.03
CA VAL A 301 -17.74 -2.11 17.58
C VAL A 301 -18.09 -0.69 17.18
N ILE A 302 -17.17 -0.02 16.49
CA ILE A 302 -17.45 1.25 15.82
C ILE A 302 -17.81 0.94 14.38
N ILE A 303 -18.91 1.52 13.92
CA ILE A 303 -19.38 1.41 12.54
C ILE A 303 -19.16 2.76 11.89
N PHE A 304 -18.31 2.78 10.86
CA PHE A 304 -18.10 3.95 10.03
C PHE A 304 -18.90 3.81 8.74
N SER A 305 -19.53 4.87 8.27
CA SER A 305 -20.11 4.96 6.93
C SER A 305 -19.15 5.69 5.99
N CYS A 306 -18.98 5.16 4.78
CA CYS A 306 -18.19 5.74 3.71
C CYS A 306 -19.03 5.83 2.44
N GLN A 307 -18.95 6.93 1.71
CA GLN A 307 -19.68 7.13 0.45
C GLN A 307 -18.78 6.97 -0.79
N GLU A 308 -17.59 6.43 -0.58
CA GLU A 308 -16.67 6.11 -1.66
C GLU A 308 -16.76 4.64 -2.00
N MET A 309 -16.83 4.33 -3.30
CA MET A 309 -16.80 2.97 -3.82
C MET A 309 -15.92 2.90 -5.05
N SER A 310 -15.01 1.96 -5.06
CA SER A 310 -14.13 1.64 -6.20
C SER A 310 -14.20 0.16 -6.52
N GLY A 311 -13.67 -0.23 -7.66
CA GLY A 311 -13.57 -1.65 -8.02
C GLY A 311 -12.80 -2.45 -6.97
N GLU A 312 -11.68 -1.92 -6.45
CA GLU A 312 -10.88 -2.59 -5.43
C GLU A 312 -11.65 -2.73 -4.09
N LEU A 313 -12.34 -1.66 -3.66
CA LEU A 313 -13.20 -1.69 -2.48
C LEU A 313 -14.38 -2.65 -2.62
N SER A 314 -14.87 -2.89 -3.85
CA SER A 314 -16.01 -3.78 -4.08
C SER A 314 -15.71 -5.26 -3.83
N SER A 315 -14.46 -5.69 -3.93
CA SER A 315 -14.04 -7.09 -3.72
C SER A 315 -13.46 -7.35 -2.32
N MET A 316 -13.04 -6.30 -1.61
CA MET A 316 -12.39 -6.44 -0.30
C MET A 316 -13.40 -6.72 0.81
N ARG A 317 -13.14 -7.72 1.67
CA ARG A 317 -13.98 -8.01 2.85
C ARG A 317 -13.43 -7.43 4.15
N SER A 318 -12.12 -7.41 4.30
CA SER A 318 -11.47 -6.83 5.47
C SER A 318 -10.10 -6.24 5.14
N ASP A 319 -9.70 -5.23 5.91
CA ASP A 319 -8.37 -4.60 5.77
C ASP A 319 -7.85 -4.13 7.13
N ASN A 320 -6.52 -4.04 7.25
CA ASN A 320 -5.87 -3.41 8.38
C ASN A 320 -5.77 -1.90 8.12
N MET A 321 -6.54 -1.15 8.86
CA MET A 321 -6.74 0.27 8.68
C MET A 321 -6.23 1.08 9.87
N THR A 322 -6.02 2.38 9.66
CA THR A 322 -5.71 3.32 10.75
C THR A 322 -6.70 4.46 10.74
N VAL A 323 -7.49 4.59 11.79
CA VAL A 323 -8.34 5.76 12.01
C VAL A 323 -7.46 6.92 12.41
N VAL A 324 -7.35 7.93 11.57
CA VAL A 324 -6.45 9.07 11.73
C VAL A 324 -7.01 10.04 12.77
N LYS A 325 -6.26 10.29 13.84
CA LYS A 325 -6.53 11.34 14.81
C LYS A 325 -5.85 12.64 14.43
N LYS A 326 -4.57 12.54 14.10
CA LYS A 326 -3.76 13.69 13.71
C LYS A 326 -2.62 13.27 12.79
N LYS A 327 -2.37 14.07 11.77
CA LYS A 327 -1.20 13.94 10.90
C LYS A 327 -0.12 14.90 11.36
N TYR A 328 1.10 14.43 11.36
CA TYR A 328 2.30 15.23 11.69
C TYR A 328 3.27 15.13 10.53
N SER A 329 3.93 16.24 10.22
CA SER A 329 4.99 16.31 9.22
C SER A 329 6.18 17.02 9.81
N GLY A 330 7.39 16.55 9.50
CA GLY A 330 8.58 17.17 10.06
C GLY A 330 9.88 16.49 9.64
N LEU A 331 10.96 16.85 10.31
CA LEU A 331 12.27 16.25 10.13
C LEU A 331 12.36 14.96 10.93
N LYS A 332 12.65 13.87 10.24
CA LYS A 332 12.82 12.54 10.85
C LYS A 332 14.21 12.40 11.44
N VAL A 333 14.27 12.02 12.70
CA VAL A 333 15.51 11.77 13.45
C VAL A 333 15.38 10.45 14.19
N SER A 334 16.41 9.62 14.16
CA SER A 334 16.46 8.38 14.94
C SER A 334 16.43 8.66 16.44
N ASN A 335 15.63 7.90 17.20
CA ASN A 335 15.60 8.01 18.66
C ASN A 335 16.99 7.75 19.30
N LYS A 336 17.88 7.02 18.60
CA LYS A 336 19.27 6.79 19.02
C LYS A 336 20.14 8.05 18.99
N ALA A 337 19.75 9.04 18.20
CA ALA A 337 20.46 10.32 18.09
C ALA A 337 20.04 11.33 19.15
N LEU A 338 18.89 11.15 19.79
CA LEU A 338 18.38 12.08 20.79
C LEU A 338 19.31 12.17 21.99
N ARG A 339 19.63 13.41 22.39
CA ARG A 339 20.42 13.72 23.56
C ARG A 339 19.71 14.77 24.41
N VAL A 340 19.92 14.67 25.71
CA VAL A 340 19.42 15.63 26.69
C VAL A 340 20.63 16.26 27.34
N VAL A 341 20.75 17.57 27.20
CA VAL A 341 21.91 18.34 27.69
C VAL A 341 21.41 19.41 28.67
N SER A 342 22.10 19.60 29.80
CA SER A 342 21.86 20.72 30.70
C SER A 342 22.58 21.95 30.17
N GLN A 343 21.84 23.02 29.91
CA GLN A 343 22.39 24.33 29.54
C GLN A 343 22.06 25.35 30.62
N SER A 344 22.99 26.23 30.93
CA SER A 344 22.75 27.37 31.83
C SER A 344 22.07 28.51 31.04
N ASP A 345 21.01 29.08 31.58
CA ASP A 345 20.24 30.19 30.96
C ASP A 345 20.93 31.58 31.08
N GLY A 346 22.17 31.65 31.56
CA GLY A 346 22.88 32.88 31.78
C GLY A 346 22.53 33.58 33.11
N GLU A 347 21.45 33.21 33.78
CA GLU A 347 21.02 33.66 35.10
C GLU A 347 21.41 32.66 36.20
N GLY A 348 22.11 31.59 35.85
CA GLY A 348 22.57 30.55 36.76
C GLY A 348 21.59 29.40 36.99
N ASN A 349 20.45 29.36 36.29
CA ASN A 349 19.55 28.23 36.33
C ASN A 349 19.93 27.18 35.27
N GLU A 350 19.93 25.91 35.64
CA GLU A 350 20.11 24.82 34.68
C GLU A 350 18.79 24.48 33.99
N LYS A 351 18.75 24.60 32.68
CA LYS A 351 17.63 24.15 31.83
C LYS A 351 18.05 22.93 31.04
N THR A 352 17.23 21.88 31.08
CA THR A 352 17.42 20.69 30.30
C THR A 352 16.86 20.89 28.90
N VAL A 353 17.70 20.69 27.88
CA VAL A 353 17.32 20.86 26.46
C VAL A 353 17.50 19.53 25.73
N THR A 354 16.48 19.14 24.98
CA THR A 354 16.56 17.99 24.08
C THR A 354 17.09 18.44 22.73
N GLY A 355 18.03 17.69 22.16
CA GLY A 355 18.65 18.00 20.90
C GLY A 355 19.35 16.81 20.29
N VAL A 356 20.07 17.06 19.21
CA VAL A 356 20.90 16.10 18.50
C VAL A 356 22.30 16.69 18.28
N TYR A 357 23.30 15.84 18.12
CA TYR A 357 24.59 16.28 17.59
C TYR A 357 24.61 16.07 16.07
N ILE A 358 24.90 17.13 15.33
CA ILE A 358 25.13 17.09 13.88
C ILE A 358 26.63 17.13 13.59
N VAL A 359 27.04 16.64 12.43
CA VAL A 359 28.41 16.81 11.91
C VAL A 359 28.45 18.11 11.11
N ASN A 360 29.09 19.12 11.66
CA ASN A 360 29.33 20.40 10.98
C ASN A 360 30.81 20.49 10.57
N GLY A 361 31.10 20.27 9.27
CA GLY A 361 32.48 20.12 8.80
C GLY A 361 33.14 18.88 9.38
N VAL A 362 34.08 19.10 10.34
CA VAL A 362 34.81 18.03 11.04
C VAL A 362 34.50 17.98 12.54
N THR A 363 33.49 18.70 13.02
CA THR A 363 33.17 18.80 14.42
C THR A 363 31.70 18.44 14.70
N ALA A 364 31.47 17.93 15.92
CA ALA A 364 30.11 17.73 16.42
C ALA A 364 29.55 19.06 16.97
N GLU A 365 28.36 19.43 16.55
CA GLU A 365 27.60 20.59 16.98
C GLU A 365 26.27 20.15 17.57
N PHE A 366 25.92 20.67 18.77
CA PHE A 366 24.65 20.37 19.42
C PHE A 366 23.54 21.27 18.88
N VAL A 367 22.50 20.68 18.31
CA VAL A 367 21.34 21.39 17.79
C VAL A 367 20.11 21.06 18.64
N PRO A 368 19.50 22.06 19.31
CA PRO A 368 18.24 21.89 20.03
C PRO A 368 17.13 21.53 19.04
N ILE A 369 16.19 20.67 19.44
CA ILE A 369 15.04 20.28 18.63
C ILE A 369 13.75 20.29 19.43
N ASN A 370 12.64 20.60 18.73
CA ASN A 370 11.30 20.42 19.26
C ASN A 370 10.70 19.15 18.66
N ILE A 371 10.43 18.14 19.48
CA ILE A 371 9.80 16.88 19.04
C ILE A 371 8.29 17.11 18.98
N VAL A 372 7.69 16.92 17.79
CA VAL A 372 6.25 17.05 17.57
C VAL A 372 5.52 15.72 17.66
N TYR A 373 6.21 14.62 17.32
CA TYR A 373 5.67 13.26 17.44
C TYR A 373 6.79 12.23 17.53
N THR A 374 6.56 11.14 18.27
CA THR A 374 7.52 10.05 18.43
C THR A 374 6.91 8.75 17.96
N VAL A 375 7.64 8.02 17.13
CA VAL A 375 7.34 6.65 16.69
C VAL A 375 8.37 5.72 17.34
N ASP A 376 8.16 4.41 17.34
CA ASP A 376 8.98 3.44 18.08
C ASP A 376 10.50 3.65 17.97
N ASP A 377 11.01 3.82 16.74
CA ASP A 377 12.46 3.94 16.46
C ASP A 377 12.93 5.36 16.11
N TRP A 378 12.02 6.31 15.91
CA TRP A 378 12.36 7.66 15.45
C TRP A 378 11.36 8.71 15.93
N ALA A 379 11.78 9.96 15.88
CA ALA A 379 10.97 11.12 16.23
C ALA A 379 10.85 12.08 15.04
N LEU A 380 9.72 12.79 14.96
CA LEU A 380 9.53 13.95 14.09
C LEU A 380 9.85 15.22 14.88
N CYS A 381 10.68 16.04 14.29
CA CYS A 381 11.06 17.33 14.81
C CYS A 381 10.42 18.46 14.00
N GLU A 382 10.11 19.55 14.65
CA GLU A 382 9.60 20.76 14.03
C GLU A 382 10.61 21.34 13.03
N ILE A 383 10.12 21.85 11.90
CA ILE A 383 10.94 22.56 10.91
C ILE A 383 11.03 24.02 11.31
N ILE A 384 12.19 24.42 11.84
CA ILE A 384 12.49 25.81 12.18
C ILE A 384 13.43 26.38 11.13
N LYS A 385 13.02 27.48 10.48
CA LYS A 385 13.76 28.07 9.34
C LYS A 385 14.89 29.03 9.74
N GLU A 386 15.19 29.15 11.01
CA GLU A 386 16.25 30.03 11.52
C GLU A 386 17.62 29.33 11.53
N ASP A 387 18.69 30.11 11.48
CA ASP A 387 20.06 29.57 11.55
C ASP A 387 20.32 28.92 12.94
N GLY A 388 21.11 27.84 12.93
CA GLY A 388 21.41 27.08 14.14
C GLY A 388 20.38 26.01 14.49
N ASN A 389 19.37 25.76 13.65
CA ASN A 389 18.39 24.70 13.79
C ASN A 389 18.67 23.52 12.86
N LEU A 390 18.10 22.37 13.17
CA LEU A 390 18.21 21.15 12.37
C LEU A 390 17.63 21.35 10.97
N ARG A 391 18.38 20.90 9.96
CA ARG A 391 18.02 21.04 8.54
C ARG A 391 17.87 19.69 7.86
N LEU A 392 17.17 19.70 6.75
CA LEU A 392 17.08 18.56 5.85
C LEU A 392 18.49 18.25 5.32
N TYR A 393 18.86 16.97 5.34
CA TYR A 393 20.15 16.41 4.95
C TYR A 393 21.31 16.67 5.92
N ASP A 394 21.08 17.23 7.10
CA ASP A 394 22.09 17.23 8.16
C ASP A 394 22.46 15.79 8.55
N GLU A 395 23.73 15.57 8.84
CA GLU A 395 24.21 14.29 9.34
C GLU A 395 24.15 14.27 10.87
N VAL A 396 23.24 13.47 11.43
CA VAL A 396 23.02 13.35 12.87
C VAL A 396 23.77 12.15 13.43
N ILE A 397 24.49 12.36 14.54
CA ILE A 397 25.27 11.31 15.19
C ILE A 397 24.35 10.39 16.00
N VAL A 398 24.21 9.14 15.54
CA VAL A 398 23.41 8.11 16.23
C VAL A 398 24.25 7.26 17.22
N LYS A 399 25.54 7.11 16.94
CA LYS A 399 26.46 6.34 17.79
C LYS A 399 27.82 6.99 17.82
N GLY A 400 28.41 7.04 19.01
CA GLY A 400 29.77 7.56 19.29
C GLY A 400 30.03 7.58 20.78
N LYS A 401 31.32 7.51 21.20
CA LYS A 401 31.71 7.64 22.59
C LYS A 401 32.06 9.11 22.92
N ASN A 402 31.61 9.61 24.07
CA ASN A 402 31.95 10.93 24.57
C ASN A 402 31.72 12.03 23.49
N ILE A 403 30.53 12.09 22.93
CA ILE A 403 30.16 13.17 22.03
C ILE A 403 29.82 14.41 22.85
N TYR A 404 30.44 15.52 22.52
CA TYR A 404 30.25 16.82 23.14
C TYR A 404 30.46 17.92 22.09
N GLU A 405 30.03 19.12 22.40
CA GLU A 405 30.16 20.31 21.56
C GLU A 405 31.60 20.57 21.13
N GLY A 406 31.85 20.70 19.84
CA GLY A 406 33.18 20.93 19.26
C GLY A 406 34.08 19.70 19.16
N LYS A 407 33.60 18.48 19.49
CA LYS A 407 34.38 17.25 19.32
C LYS A 407 34.70 17.01 17.86
N ILE A 408 35.99 16.78 17.55
CA ILE A 408 36.45 16.41 16.22
C ILE A 408 35.94 15.00 15.90
N ILE A 409 35.33 14.87 14.73
CA ILE A 409 34.77 13.63 14.16
C ILE A 409 35.68 13.23 12.99
N ASP A 410 36.30 12.05 13.13
CA ASP A 410 37.18 11.45 12.10
C ASP A 410 36.40 10.45 11.25
#